data_71463271d2cabfa60c07880e1b0ccb46
#
_entry.id   71463271d2cabfa60c07880e1b0ccb46
#
_cell.length_a   1.000
_cell.length_b   1.000
_cell.length_c   1.000
_cell.angle_alpha   90.00
_cell.angle_beta   90.00
_cell.angle_gamma   90.00
#
_symmetry.space_group_name_H-M   'P 1'
#
loop_
_entity.id
_entity.type
_entity.pdbx_description
1 polymer ?
#
loop_
_entity_poly.entity_id
_entity_poly.type
_entity_poly.pdbx_seq_one_letter_code
_entity_poly.pdbx_strand_id
1 'polypeptide(L)'
;EKVGTAVQNIAGDTGTVAGQLWYDSSDSEFKYKYQAYGNAWSTANSLNTAREQLGGAGTQTAALGFGGNGPPALGNTESYNGTSWTEVADLNTARRALGGCGATNTAALAFGGADVPNAGVGNTESWNGSSWTELNDLNTVRSDMGSAGTLPSALAIGGLINTAPFPSVANNESWNGTSWTEVGDLNTARRQLAGAGADNTSALAFGGQNPPSFPTMANTESWNGTSWTDVADLNTARNALAGCGATNTAVLAIGGFISPATYLSNTESWNGSIWTETSDLNAARRGLAGIGNQSAALATGGNNGVTLTGATEEWNAGINLGAWYTGGNFNTGRGDGAGFGTQTASLFVGGINPGGFKGLTESYNGTAWAEINDLNTARQALAGAGTTDAGVVFGGQSTPPAATNVTELWNGYTWTEVNDMNTARQSLASVGHTSTAALAVAGGTPPVTNNLNANNESWNGTNWTEVGDVNTARRSLAGIGTSTAGIVVGGVAAPPEATGGRTELWNGTNWTEVNDLNVPSMGNGPGESGQGTSTAALVFGGSGPTRKETESWNGTNWTNENQLITGRIGTSGSGTQTLALNFGGEPFSTATDEWDGTGFITKTITTTTD
;
A
#
# COMPACT_ATOMS: atom_id res chain seq x y z
N GLU A 1 36.53 11.38 8.46
CA GLU A 1 36.55 10.52 9.67
C GLU A 1 37.29 9.24 9.37
N LYS A 2 38.24 8.86 10.24
CA LYS A 2 38.98 7.62 10.11
C LYS A 2 38.04 6.46 10.36
N VAL A 3 37.67 5.70 9.34
CA VAL A 3 37.06 4.38 9.50
C VAL A 3 38.14 3.45 10.02
N GLY A 4 38.22 3.32 11.33
CA GLY A 4 39.25 2.53 12.03
C GLY A 4 38.72 1.13 12.40
N THR A 5 38.20 0.38 11.44
CA THR A 5 37.94 -1.05 11.66
C THR A 5 38.59 -1.85 10.54
N ALA A 6 39.39 -2.86 10.92
CA ALA A 6 39.97 -3.78 9.95
C ALA A 6 38.81 -4.45 9.15
N VAL A 7 38.97 -4.49 7.83
CA VAL A 7 38.04 -5.24 6.97
C VAL A 7 38.09 -6.70 7.41
N GLN A 8 36.98 -7.25 7.82
CA GLN A 8 36.90 -8.65 8.22
C GLN A 8 36.78 -9.54 6.98
N ASN A 9 37.43 -10.68 7.03
CA ASN A 9 37.23 -11.74 6.04
C ASN A 9 36.15 -12.69 6.56
N ILE A 10 34.98 -12.65 5.92
CA ILE A 10 33.81 -13.42 6.30
C ILE A 10 33.37 -14.22 5.08
N ALA A 11 32.95 -15.47 5.28
CA ALA A 11 32.33 -16.26 4.23
C ALA A 11 30.81 -16.02 4.26
N GLY A 12 30.28 -15.38 3.22
CA GLY A 12 28.88 -14.97 3.13
C GLY A 12 28.54 -13.76 3.99
N ASP A 13 27.26 -13.50 4.18
CA ASP A 13 26.71 -12.34 4.89
C ASP A 13 26.43 -12.58 6.39
N THR A 14 26.69 -13.78 6.88
CA THR A 14 26.30 -14.20 8.23
C THR A 14 27.10 -13.43 9.29
N GLY A 15 26.37 -12.82 10.22
CA GLY A 15 26.98 -12.05 11.34
C GLY A 15 27.40 -10.63 10.99
N THR A 16 27.15 -10.14 9.77
CA THR A 16 27.41 -8.75 9.37
C THR A 16 26.36 -7.80 9.94
N VAL A 17 26.75 -6.55 10.23
CA VAL A 17 25.87 -5.51 10.78
C VAL A 17 25.83 -4.27 9.87
N ALA A 18 24.81 -3.44 10.03
CA ALA A 18 24.68 -2.20 9.27
C ALA A 18 25.91 -1.30 9.43
N GLY A 19 26.37 -0.72 8.31
CA GLY A 19 27.56 0.11 8.25
C GLY A 19 28.88 -0.68 8.21
N GLN A 20 28.84 -2.00 8.25
CA GLN A 20 30.02 -2.84 8.15
C GLN A 20 30.47 -2.99 6.69
N LEU A 21 31.76 -2.89 6.48
CA LEU A 21 32.47 -3.25 5.25
C LEU A 21 33.25 -4.55 5.52
N TRP A 22 33.11 -5.56 4.65
CA TRP A 22 33.87 -6.81 4.76
C TRP A 22 34.31 -7.34 3.40
N TYR A 23 35.28 -8.25 3.42
CA TYR A 23 35.66 -9.04 2.26
C TYR A 23 34.95 -10.40 2.38
N ASP A 24 34.09 -10.72 1.41
CA ASP A 24 33.43 -12.00 1.33
C ASP A 24 34.37 -12.99 0.62
N SER A 25 34.88 -13.96 1.39
CA SER A 25 35.83 -14.94 0.86
C SER A 25 35.14 -16.05 0.05
N SER A 26 33.80 -16.15 0.09
CA SER A 26 33.06 -17.16 -0.68
C SER A 26 32.94 -16.77 -2.15
N ASP A 27 32.79 -15.49 -2.46
CA ASP A 27 32.73 -14.98 -3.83
C ASP A 27 33.88 -14.02 -4.21
N SER A 28 34.81 -13.82 -3.28
CA SER A 28 36.03 -12.99 -3.49
C SER A 28 35.73 -11.51 -3.76
N GLU A 29 34.71 -10.96 -3.11
CA GLU A 29 34.25 -9.60 -3.30
C GLU A 29 34.24 -8.77 -2.01
N PHE A 30 34.39 -7.43 -2.15
CA PHE A 30 34.14 -6.51 -1.05
C PHE A 30 32.64 -6.16 -1.01
N LYS A 31 32.06 -6.27 0.17
CA LYS A 31 30.64 -5.98 0.43
C LYS A 31 30.49 -5.01 1.57
N TYR A 32 29.39 -4.25 1.55
CA TYR A 32 28.98 -3.47 2.71
C TYR A 32 27.47 -3.59 2.93
N LYS A 33 27.06 -3.52 4.19
CA LYS A 33 25.65 -3.61 4.61
C LYS A 33 25.14 -2.24 5.03
N TYR A 34 24.00 -1.83 4.51
CA TYR A 34 23.33 -0.59 4.90
C TYR A 34 21.86 -0.84 5.11
N GLN A 35 21.23 0.01 5.90
CA GLN A 35 19.78 -0.05 6.09
C GLN A 35 19.09 0.78 5.03
N ALA A 36 18.12 0.18 4.34
CA ALA A 36 17.23 0.89 3.45
C ALA A 36 16.13 1.54 4.29
N TYR A 37 16.04 2.86 4.20
CA TYR A 37 14.91 3.63 4.71
C TYR A 37 14.07 4.07 3.53
N GLY A 38 12.78 3.96 3.65
CA GLY A 38 11.84 4.43 2.66
C GLY A 38 10.69 5.21 3.28
N ASN A 39 9.81 5.65 2.44
CA ASN A 39 8.56 6.29 2.83
C ASN A 39 7.44 5.46 2.19
N ALA A 40 6.33 5.26 2.88
CA ALA A 40 5.23 4.48 2.31
C ALA A 40 3.86 4.99 2.73
N TRP A 41 2.89 4.81 1.83
CA TRP A 41 1.47 4.89 2.12
C TRP A 41 0.92 3.50 2.46
N SER A 42 0.09 3.42 3.47
CA SER A 42 -0.65 2.21 3.85
C SER A 42 -2.15 2.51 3.91
N THR A 43 -2.95 1.54 3.51
CA THR A 43 -4.42 1.66 3.59
C THR A 43 -4.86 1.75 5.05
N ALA A 44 -5.81 2.62 5.35
CA ALA A 44 -6.44 2.73 6.65
C ALA A 44 -7.97 2.68 6.52
N ASN A 45 -8.68 2.57 7.63
CA ASN A 45 -10.15 2.55 7.60
C ASN A 45 -10.71 3.85 7.03
N SER A 46 -11.64 3.69 6.09
CA SER A 46 -12.26 4.78 5.33
C SER A 46 -13.20 5.64 6.17
N LEU A 47 -13.41 6.89 5.73
CA LEU A 47 -14.52 7.73 6.21
C LEU A 47 -15.86 6.98 6.07
N ASN A 48 -16.76 7.16 7.02
CA ASN A 48 -18.11 6.58 6.95
C ASN A 48 -18.94 7.18 5.80
N THR A 49 -18.69 8.45 5.47
CA THR A 49 -19.35 9.14 4.36
C THR A 49 -18.33 9.53 3.29
N ALA A 50 -18.41 8.89 2.11
CA ALA A 50 -17.54 9.18 0.96
C ALA A 50 -17.78 10.61 0.44
N ARG A 51 -16.72 11.43 0.33
CA ARG A 51 -16.81 12.84 -0.09
C ARG A 51 -15.48 13.42 -0.58
N GLU A 52 -15.57 14.43 -1.42
CA GLU A 52 -14.42 15.23 -1.88
C GLU A 52 -14.50 16.67 -1.38
N GLN A 53 -13.42 17.46 -1.54
CA GLN A 53 -13.35 18.88 -1.18
C GLN A 53 -13.70 19.18 0.29
N LEU A 54 -13.30 18.31 1.18
CA LEU A 54 -13.49 18.43 2.62
C LEU A 54 -12.30 19.15 3.27
N GLY A 55 -12.55 19.73 4.44
CA GLY A 55 -11.49 20.26 5.31
C GLY A 55 -10.92 19.18 6.21
N GLY A 56 -9.68 19.38 6.65
CA GLY A 56 -8.99 18.46 7.56
C GLY A 56 -8.19 19.19 8.63
N ALA A 57 -8.04 18.57 9.81
CA ALA A 57 -7.24 19.06 10.93
C ALA A 57 -6.69 17.91 11.77
N GLY A 58 -5.60 18.13 12.52
CA GLY A 58 -5.05 17.18 13.46
C GLY A 58 -3.77 16.49 13.00
N THR A 59 -3.56 15.28 13.52
CA THR A 59 -2.38 14.44 13.25
C THR A 59 -2.80 13.15 12.56
N GLN A 60 -1.82 12.35 12.11
CA GLN A 60 -2.08 11.05 11.50
C GLN A 60 -2.95 10.12 12.39
N THR A 61 -2.71 10.11 13.69
CA THR A 61 -3.41 9.21 14.64
C THR A 61 -4.58 9.86 15.37
N ALA A 62 -4.81 11.16 15.17
CA ALA A 62 -5.89 11.92 15.81
C ALA A 62 -6.33 13.05 14.87
N ALA A 63 -7.18 12.71 13.88
CA ALA A 63 -7.60 13.60 12.82
C ALA A 63 -9.08 13.95 12.88
N LEU A 64 -9.43 15.05 12.22
CA LEU A 64 -10.80 15.50 12.00
C LEU A 64 -10.98 15.76 10.50
N GLY A 65 -12.01 15.17 9.89
CA GLY A 65 -12.46 15.46 8.52
C GLY A 65 -13.85 16.08 8.56
N PHE A 66 -14.05 17.23 7.92
CA PHE A 66 -15.32 17.97 8.03
C PHE A 66 -15.76 18.65 6.73
N GLY A 67 -17.07 18.77 6.57
CA GLY A 67 -17.69 19.31 5.37
C GLY A 67 -17.43 18.44 4.14
N GLY A 68 -17.48 19.05 2.96
CA GLY A 68 -17.17 18.40 1.69
C GLY A 68 -18.38 18.24 0.78
N ASN A 69 -18.12 17.65 -0.39
CA ASN A 69 -19.11 17.36 -1.42
C ASN A 69 -19.46 15.88 -1.45
N GLY A 70 -20.69 15.54 -1.12
CA GLY A 70 -21.25 14.18 -1.25
C GLY A 70 -22.59 14.20 -1.96
N PRO A 71 -22.74 14.96 -3.09
CA PRO A 71 -23.91 15.70 -3.57
C PRO A 71 -25.18 15.48 -2.74
N PRO A 72 -25.67 16.47 -1.96
CA PRO A 72 -25.23 17.87 -1.91
C PRO A 72 -24.02 18.14 -1.02
N ALA A 73 -23.64 19.42 -0.82
CA ALA A 73 -22.63 19.81 0.17
C ALA A 73 -23.02 19.30 1.56
N LEU A 74 -22.02 18.82 2.31
CA LEU A 74 -22.20 18.15 3.58
C LEU A 74 -21.74 19.00 4.76
N GLY A 75 -22.40 18.82 5.91
CA GLY A 75 -21.94 19.31 7.22
C GLY A 75 -21.16 18.28 8.01
N ASN A 76 -21.17 17.02 7.57
CA ASN A 76 -20.62 15.88 8.30
C ASN A 76 -19.22 16.12 8.82
N THR A 77 -19.02 15.81 10.09
CA THR A 77 -17.72 15.84 10.74
C THR A 77 -17.42 14.45 11.31
N GLU A 78 -16.27 13.92 10.96
CA GLU A 78 -15.80 12.63 11.47
C GLU A 78 -14.44 12.78 12.16
N SER A 79 -14.26 12.11 13.30
CA SER A 79 -13.02 12.08 14.08
C SER A 79 -12.33 10.73 13.94
N TYR A 80 -11.04 10.75 13.64
CA TYR A 80 -10.17 9.57 13.53
C TYR A 80 -9.35 9.37 14.81
N ASN A 81 -9.28 8.14 15.30
CA ASN A 81 -8.59 7.76 16.54
C ASN A 81 -7.28 6.98 16.31
N GLY A 82 -6.76 6.96 15.08
CA GLY A 82 -5.62 6.15 14.69
C GLY A 82 -6.00 4.77 14.16
N THR A 83 -7.31 4.42 14.19
CA THR A 83 -7.80 3.12 13.70
C THR A 83 -9.10 3.28 12.90
N SER A 84 -10.04 4.06 13.39
CA SER A 84 -11.37 4.19 12.78
C SER A 84 -11.90 5.62 12.83
N TRP A 85 -12.77 5.94 11.86
CA TRP A 85 -13.52 7.18 11.82
C TRP A 85 -14.85 7.03 12.58
N THR A 86 -15.20 8.03 13.33
CA THR A 86 -16.46 8.11 14.09
C THR A 86 -17.13 9.43 13.81
N GLU A 87 -18.44 9.40 13.47
CA GLU A 87 -19.24 10.60 13.28
C GLU A 87 -19.37 11.37 14.59
N VAL A 88 -19.17 12.69 14.51
CA VAL A 88 -19.31 13.63 15.64
C VAL A 88 -20.23 14.78 15.24
N ALA A 89 -20.33 15.84 16.02
CA ALA A 89 -21.24 16.93 15.71
C ALA A 89 -20.84 17.67 14.41
N ASP A 90 -21.81 17.88 13.54
CA ASP A 90 -21.66 18.49 12.22
C ASP A 90 -21.38 19.99 12.28
N LEU A 91 -20.77 20.53 11.20
CA LEU A 91 -20.71 21.96 10.93
C LEU A 91 -22.13 22.57 11.00
N ASN A 92 -22.23 23.78 11.56
CA ASN A 92 -23.50 24.50 11.57
C ASN A 92 -24.00 24.86 10.16
N THR A 93 -23.05 25.10 9.23
CA THR A 93 -23.36 25.36 7.82
C THR A 93 -22.70 24.30 6.93
N ALA A 94 -23.52 23.45 6.27
CA ALA A 94 -23.05 22.45 5.31
C ALA A 94 -22.37 23.14 4.11
N ARG A 95 -21.12 22.79 3.82
CA ARG A 95 -20.32 23.42 2.74
C ARG A 95 -19.17 22.55 2.25
N ARG A 96 -18.75 22.81 1.02
CA ARG A 96 -17.64 22.14 0.32
C ARG A 96 -16.57 23.14 -0.09
N ALA A 97 -15.42 22.64 -0.54
CA ALA A 97 -14.31 23.48 -1.01
C ALA A 97 -13.90 24.54 0.01
N LEU A 98 -14.00 24.19 1.28
CA LEU A 98 -13.70 25.05 2.42
C LEU A 98 -12.23 24.94 2.80
N GLY A 99 -11.70 25.95 3.46
CA GLY A 99 -10.43 25.89 4.18
C GLY A 99 -10.59 25.18 5.52
N GLY A 100 -9.59 24.41 5.91
CA GLY A 100 -9.55 23.73 7.19
C GLY A 100 -8.14 23.68 7.76
N CYS A 101 -7.98 23.90 9.06
CA CYS A 101 -6.71 23.76 9.76
C CYS A 101 -6.91 23.47 11.25
N GLY A 102 -5.87 22.99 11.91
CA GLY A 102 -5.88 22.69 13.33
C GLY A 102 -4.77 21.69 13.69
N ALA A 103 -4.20 21.84 14.87
CA ALA A 103 -3.11 20.98 15.34
C ALA A 103 -3.59 19.63 15.91
N THR A 104 -4.87 19.53 16.29
CA THR A 104 -5.47 18.35 16.92
C THR A 104 -6.89 18.11 16.41
N ASN A 105 -7.41 16.88 16.58
CA ASN A 105 -8.82 16.57 16.33
C ASN A 105 -9.80 17.15 17.37
N THR A 106 -9.31 17.89 18.36
CA THR A 106 -10.11 18.56 19.39
C THR A 106 -10.09 20.08 19.26
N ALA A 107 -9.32 20.63 18.31
CA ALA A 107 -9.21 22.07 18.08
C ALA A 107 -8.97 22.34 16.60
N ALA A 108 -10.00 22.72 15.86
CA ALA A 108 -9.95 22.98 14.43
C ALA A 108 -10.70 24.27 14.05
N LEU A 109 -10.33 24.81 12.91
CA LEU A 109 -10.98 25.96 12.27
C LEU A 109 -11.46 25.54 10.88
N ALA A 110 -12.71 25.82 10.55
CA ALA A 110 -13.31 25.67 9.23
C ALA A 110 -13.73 27.06 8.73
N PHE A 111 -13.36 27.44 7.50
CA PHE A 111 -13.65 28.76 6.99
C PHE A 111 -13.91 28.79 5.49
N GLY A 112 -14.78 29.72 5.05
CA GLY A 112 -15.17 29.89 3.67
C GLY A 112 -15.83 28.64 3.06
N GLY A 113 -15.78 28.56 1.75
CA GLY A 113 -16.35 27.43 0.99
C GLY A 113 -17.57 27.83 0.16
N ALA A 114 -18.30 26.82 -0.30
CA ALA A 114 -19.54 26.99 -1.04
C ALA A 114 -20.64 26.07 -0.50
N ASP A 115 -21.84 26.61 -0.37
CA ASP A 115 -23.05 25.88 0.01
C ASP A 115 -23.81 25.34 -1.21
N VAL A 116 -25.06 24.92 -1.00
CA VAL A 116 -25.98 24.51 -2.07
C VAL A 116 -26.88 25.72 -2.44
N PRO A 117 -27.00 26.09 -3.73
CA PRO A 117 -26.58 25.39 -4.95
C PRO A 117 -25.17 25.76 -5.47
N ASN A 118 -24.33 26.43 -4.77
CA ASN A 118 -22.96 26.85 -5.08
C ASN A 118 -22.71 28.34 -4.79
N ALA A 119 -23.43 28.92 -3.84
CA ALA A 119 -23.11 30.27 -3.35
C ALA A 119 -21.87 30.17 -2.45
N GLY A 120 -20.93 31.09 -2.65
CA GLY A 120 -19.81 31.22 -1.73
C GLY A 120 -20.29 31.64 -0.35
N VAL A 121 -19.66 31.14 0.69
CA VAL A 121 -19.92 31.52 2.09
C VAL A 121 -18.62 31.99 2.75
N GLY A 122 -18.75 32.95 3.67
CA GLY A 122 -17.63 33.48 4.44
C GLY A 122 -17.48 32.84 5.82
N ASN A 123 -18.44 32.00 6.20
CA ASN A 123 -18.58 31.45 7.54
C ASN A 123 -17.26 30.88 8.08
N THR A 124 -16.96 31.25 9.32
CA THR A 124 -15.84 30.67 10.08
C THR A 124 -16.39 30.02 11.32
N GLU A 125 -16.06 28.74 11.50
CA GLU A 125 -16.48 27.95 12.66
C GLU A 125 -15.26 27.32 13.36
N SER A 126 -15.28 27.31 14.70
CA SER A 126 -14.26 26.63 15.51
C SER A 126 -14.82 25.37 16.15
N TRP A 127 -14.02 24.31 16.16
CA TRP A 127 -14.28 23.03 16.82
C TRP A 127 -13.57 22.98 18.17
N ASN A 128 -14.29 22.57 19.22
CA ASN A 128 -13.76 22.48 20.60
C ASN A 128 -13.61 21.03 21.11
N GLY A 129 -13.70 20.05 20.23
CA GLY A 129 -13.69 18.62 20.59
C GLY A 129 -15.08 18.02 20.74
N SER A 130 -16.15 18.84 20.74
CA SER A 130 -17.54 18.38 20.96
C SER A 130 -18.55 19.04 20.03
N SER A 131 -18.34 20.31 19.68
CA SER A 131 -19.28 21.10 18.86
C SER A 131 -18.56 22.17 18.05
N TRP A 132 -19.18 22.58 16.97
CA TRP A 132 -18.78 23.74 16.17
C TRP A 132 -19.45 24.99 16.69
N THR A 133 -18.71 26.09 16.72
CA THR A 133 -19.17 27.43 17.14
C THR A 133 -18.83 28.44 16.07
N GLU A 134 -19.81 29.22 15.66
CA GLU A 134 -19.65 30.31 14.69
C GLU A 134 -18.74 31.39 15.26
N LEU A 135 -17.84 31.90 14.43
CA LEU A 135 -16.91 33.01 14.72
C LEU A 135 -17.06 34.13 13.69
N ASN A 136 -16.13 35.07 13.66
CA ASN A 136 -16.13 36.15 12.68
C ASN A 136 -15.73 35.62 11.29
N ASP A 137 -16.53 35.97 10.29
CA ASP A 137 -16.39 35.51 8.91
C ASP A 137 -15.17 36.09 8.19
N LEU A 138 -14.76 35.42 7.09
CA LEU A 138 -13.83 35.98 6.11
C LEU A 138 -14.34 37.31 5.59
N ASN A 139 -13.44 38.28 5.40
CA ASN A 139 -13.78 39.57 4.79
C ASN A 139 -14.16 39.40 3.31
N THR A 140 -13.53 38.49 2.61
CA THR A 140 -13.84 38.17 1.21
C THR A 140 -14.39 36.74 1.10
N VAL A 141 -15.66 36.64 0.73
CA VAL A 141 -16.37 35.35 0.52
C VAL A 141 -15.74 34.58 -0.63
N ARG A 142 -15.20 33.37 -0.38
CA ARG A 142 -14.54 32.57 -1.39
C ARG A 142 -14.47 31.07 -1.04
N SER A 143 -14.26 30.26 -2.07
CA SER A 143 -14.09 28.79 -1.99
C SER A 143 -12.80 28.35 -2.69
N ASP A 144 -12.52 27.04 -2.73
CA ASP A 144 -11.36 26.45 -3.43
C ASP A 144 -10.02 27.08 -3.04
N MET A 145 -9.89 27.52 -1.80
CA MET A 145 -8.69 28.17 -1.26
C MET A 145 -7.73 27.17 -0.64
N GLY A 146 -6.45 27.55 -0.57
CA GLY A 146 -5.47 26.89 0.29
C GLY A 146 -5.65 27.33 1.75
N SER A 147 -5.18 26.51 2.67
CA SER A 147 -5.23 26.78 4.12
C SER A 147 -3.92 26.39 4.80
N ALA A 148 -3.53 27.15 5.83
CA ALA A 148 -2.37 26.85 6.66
C ALA A 148 -2.61 27.31 8.10
N GLY A 149 -1.89 26.70 9.06
CA GLY A 149 -1.89 27.13 10.45
C GLY A 149 -2.76 26.32 11.39
N THR A 150 -3.21 26.97 12.49
CA THR A 150 -3.94 26.34 13.59
C THR A 150 -5.12 27.21 14.03
N LEU A 151 -5.95 26.72 14.96
CA LEU A 151 -7.12 27.44 15.45
C LEU A 151 -6.84 28.89 15.88
N PRO A 152 -5.77 29.22 16.65
CA PRO A 152 -5.52 30.62 17.04
C PRO A 152 -4.79 31.44 15.98
N SER A 153 -4.28 30.82 14.90
CA SER A 153 -3.37 31.46 13.95
C SER A 153 -3.41 30.76 12.61
N ALA A 154 -4.17 31.27 11.65
CA ALA A 154 -4.40 30.64 10.36
C ALA A 154 -4.30 31.61 9.18
N LEU A 155 -4.12 31.04 7.98
CA LEU A 155 -4.19 31.75 6.70
C LEU A 155 -5.24 31.12 5.79
N ALA A 156 -6.04 31.97 5.14
CA ALA A 156 -6.87 31.67 4.00
C ALA A 156 -6.18 32.22 2.74
N ILE A 157 -5.83 31.31 1.80
CA ILE A 157 -4.86 31.59 0.74
C ILE A 157 -5.53 31.48 -0.64
N GLY A 158 -5.59 32.57 -1.42
CA GLY A 158 -6.14 32.59 -2.77
C GLY A 158 -7.59 32.13 -2.84
N GLY A 159 -7.96 31.40 -3.90
CA GLY A 159 -9.27 30.78 -4.06
C GLY A 159 -10.12 31.32 -5.20
N LEU A 160 -11.43 31.09 -5.12
CA LEU A 160 -12.44 31.43 -6.10
C LEU A 160 -13.52 32.34 -5.48
N ILE A 161 -13.85 33.44 -6.12
CA ILE A 161 -15.07 34.19 -5.83
C ILE A 161 -16.25 33.52 -6.57
N ASN A 162 -17.25 33.07 -5.81
CA ASN A 162 -18.39 32.31 -6.33
C ASN A 162 -19.47 33.16 -7.04
N THR A 163 -19.15 34.37 -7.43
CA THR A 163 -20.03 35.22 -8.24
C THR A 163 -19.43 35.46 -9.62
N ALA A 164 -20.28 35.48 -10.65
CA ALA A 164 -19.83 35.69 -12.03
C ALA A 164 -18.98 36.97 -12.15
N PRO A 165 -17.85 36.91 -12.87
CA PRO A 165 -17.35 35.89 -13.77
C PRO A 165 -16.56 34.72 -13.14
N PHE A 166 -16.68 34.46 -11.84
CA PHE A 166 -16.00 33.38 -11.11
C PHE A 166 -14.47 33.48 -11.15
N PRO A 167 -13.88 34.63 -10.80
CA PRO A 167 -12.44 34.81 -10.88
C PRO A 167 -11.68 34.04 -9.80
N SER A 168 -10.52 33.52 -10.16
CA SER A 168 -9.50 33.17 -9.16
C SER A 168 -8.90 34.43 -8.57
N VAL A 169 -8.59 34.42 -7.28
CA VAL A 169 -8.06 35.57 -6.57
C VAL A 169 -6.70 35.25 -5.92
N ALA A 170 -5.93 36.31 -5.70
CA ALA A 170 -4.65 36.26 -5.01
C ALA A 170 -4.78 36.62 -3.51
N ASN A 171 -5.96 37.08 -3.10
CA ASN A 171 -6.22 37.59 -1.74
C ASN A 171 -5.85 36.55 -0.66
N ASN A 172 -5.21 37.07 0.39
CA ASN A 172 -4.93 36.29 1.58
C ASN A 172 -5.47 36.99 2.82
N GLU A 173 -6.03 36.21 3.72
CA GLU A 173 -6.47 36.73 5.02
C GLU A 173 -5.82 35.94 6.15
N SER A 174 -5.39 36.65 7.17
CA SER A 174 -4.75 36.15 8.38
C SER A 174 -5.73 36.17 9.54
N TRP A 175 -5.89 35.01 10.20
CA TRP A 175 -6.67 34.83 11.43
C TRP A 175 -5.80 35.01 12.67
N ASN A 176 -6.25 35.84 13.61
CA ASN A 176 -5.54 36.13 14.85
C ASN A 176 -6.17 35.49 16.11
N GLY A 177 -7.07 34.51 15.92
CA GLY A 177 -7.85 33.90 17.01
C GLY A 177 -9.22 34.57 17.24
N THR A 178 -9.48 35.75 16.62
CA THR A 178 -10.72 36.53 16.82
C THR A 178 -11.29 37.05 15.51
N SER A 179 -10.47 37.53 14.59
CA SER A 179 -10.90 38.12 13.33
C SER A 179 -9.93 37.88 12.21
N TRP A 180 -10.44 37.93 10.98
CA TRP A 180 -9.67 37.92 9.75
C TRP A 180 -9.18 39.29 9.38
N THR A 181 -7.97 39.41 8.90
CA THR A 181 -7.37 40.65 8.40
C THR A 181 -6.69 40.35 7.06
N GLU A 182 -6.95 41.18 6.06
CA GLU A 182 -6.28 41.09 4.76
C GLU A 182 -4.78 41.33 4.89
N VAL A 183 -3.97 40.50 4.24
CA VAL A 183 -2.50 40.54 4.27
C VAL A 183 -1.96 40.49 2.84
N GLY A 184 -0.63 40.44 2.66
CA GLY A 184 0.00 40.45 1.34
C GLY A 184 -0.52 39.34 0.42
N ASP A 185 -0.87 39.69 -0.80
CA ASP A 185 -1.44 38.77 -1.82
C ASP A 185 -0.39 37.84 -2.38
N LEU A 186 -0.85 36.65 -2.88
CA LEU A 186 -0.04 35.76 -3.73
C LEU A 186 0.45 36.54 -4.97
N ASN A 187 1.65 36.21 -5.45
CA ASN A 187 2.17 36.76 -6.70
C ASN A 187 1.31 36.33 -7.90
N THR A 188 0.70 35.14 -7.83
CA THR A 188 -0.15 34.61 -8.89
C THR A 188 -1.51 34.18 -8.35
N ALA A 189 -2.60 34.81 -8.84
CA ALA A 189 -3.98 34.46 -8.49
C ALA A 189 -4.29 33.03 -8.92
N ARG A 190 -4.80 32.18 -8.01
CA ARG A 190 -5.12 30.78 -8.30
C ARG A 190 -6.11 30.18 -7.30
N ARG A 191 -6.81 29.14 -7.75
CA ARG A 191 -7.75 28.35 -6.96
C ARG A 191 -7.40 26.88 -7.00
N GLN A 192 -8.02 26.06 -6.15
CA GLN A 192 -7.74 24.62 -6.02
C GLN A 192 -6.25 24.34 -5.78
N LEU A 193 -5.61 25.27 -5.10
CA LEU A 193 -4.25 25.15 -4.62
C LEU A 193 -4.25 24.47 -3.25
N ALA A 194 -3.11 23.94 -2.84
CA ALA A 194 -2.92 23.51 -1.47
C ALA A 194 -2.11 24.55 -0.67
N GLY A 195 -2.30 24.51 0.63
CA GLY A 195 -1.52 25.27 1.60
C GLY A 195 -1.04 24.36 2.72
N ALA A 196 0.09 24.71 3.35
CA ALA A 196 0.60 24.06 4.56
C ALA A 196 1.52 25.02 5.31
N GLY A 197 1.63 24.85 6.62
CA GLY A 197 2.50 25.69 7.44
C GLY A 197 2.08 25.73 8.91
N ALA A 198 2.96 26.28 9.75
CA ALA A 198 2.80 26.28 11.19
C ALA A 198 1.67 27.22 11.68
N ASP A 199 1.59 28.41 11.08
CA ASP A 199 0.72 29.49 11.54
C ASP A 199 0.54 30.59 10.45
N ASN A 200 -0.05 31.70 10.81
CA ASN A 200 -0.26 32.84 9.93
C ASN A 200 1.01 33.65 9.60
N THR A 201 2.18 33.26 10.10
CA THR A 201 3.46 33.94 9.82
C THR A 201 4.41 33.10 8.96
N SER A 202 4.10 31.81 8.75
CA SER A 202 4.97 30.86 8.03
C SER A 202 4.13 29.79 7.31
N ALA A 203 4.00 29.93 5.99
CA ALA A 203 3.21 29.03 5.16
C ALA A 203 3.83 28.81 3.77
N LEU A 204 3.40 27.74 3.11
CA LEU A 204 3.69 27.44 1.72
C LEU A 204 2.37 27.29 0.96
N ALA A 205 2.28 27.87 -0.24
CA ALA A 205 1.15 27.71 -1.17
C ALA A 205 1.66 27.10 -2.48
N PHE A 206 1.04 26.03 -2.98
CA PHE A 206 1.55 25.30 -4.13
C PHE A 206 0.45 24.69 -5.00
N GLY A 207 0.76 24.55 -6.30
CA GLY A 207 -0.17 24.03 -7.30
C GLY A 207 -1.35 24.95 -7.57
N GLY A 208 -2.43 24.39 -8.09
CA GLY A 208 -3.67 25.08 -8.41
C GLY A 208 -3.91 25.29 -9.90
N GLN A 209 -4.87 26.17 -10.21
CA GLN A 209 -5.19 26.57 -11.58
C GLN A 209 -5.68 28.02 -11.65
N ASN A 210 -5.56 28.64 -12.84
CA ASN A 210 -6.02 30.01 -13.07
C ASN A 210 -6.79 30.15 -14.40
N PRO A 211 -7.98 30.82 -14.43
CA PRO A 211 -8.69 31.19 -15.65
C PRO A 211 -7.89 32.21 -16.50
N PRO A 212 -8.22 32.39 -17.82
CA PRO A 212 -9.37 31.77 -18.51
C PRO A 212 -9.13 30.39 -19.12
N SER A 213 -7.88 29.97 -19.30
CA SER A 213 -7.54 28.68 -19.93
C SER A 213 -7.47 27.52 -18.95
N PHE A 214 -7.57 27.77 -17.64
CA PHE A 214 -7.46 26.78 -16.56
C PHE A 214 -6.20 25.88 -16.64
N PRO A 215 -5.01 26.43 -16.95
CA PRO A 215 -3.81 25.62 -16.90
C PRO A 215 -3.59 25.14 -15.46
N THR A 216 -3.23 23.88 -15.31
CA THR A 216 -2.70 23.38 -14.05
C THR A 216 -1.34 24.01 -13.79
N MET A 217 -1.08 24.38 -12.55
CA MET A 217 0.11 25.12 -12.15
C MET A 217 0.99 24.29 -11.24
N ALA A 218 2.30 24.50 -11.36
CA ALA A 218 3.32 23.95 -10.46
C ALA A 218 3.77 24.98 -9.42
N ASN A 219 3.41 26.24 -9.60
CA ASN A 219 3.90 27.37 -8.80
C ASN A 219 3.87 27.11 -7.30
N THR A 220 4.98 27.40 -6.66
CA THR A 220 5.13 27.35 -5.21
C THR A 220 5.58 28.72 -4.69
N GLU A 221 4.85 29.24 -3.71
CA GLU A 221 5.17 30.50 -3.03
C GLU A 221 5.30 30.26 -1.52
N SER A 222 6.29 30.88 -0.90
CA SER A 222 6.57 30.82 0.54
C SER A 222 6.20 32.15 1.21
N TRP A 223 5.43 32.07 2.30
CA TRP A 223 5.01 33.18 3.14
C TRP A 223 5.94 33.37 4.34
N ASN A 224 6.38 34.61 4.59
CA ASN A 224 7.26 34.96 5.71
C ASN A 224 6.59 35.81 6.80
N GLY A 225 5.26 35.90 6.80
CA GLY A 225 4.48 36.76 7.71
C GLY A 225 4.19 38.14 7.15
N THR A 226 4.80 38.51 6.01
CA THR A 226 4.64 39.86 5.42
C THR A 226 4.40 39.80 3.91
N SER A 227 5.11 38.93 3.20
CA SER A 227 5.06 38.83 1.73
C SER A 227 5.25 37.40 1.26
N TRP A 228 4.72 37.10 0.09
CA TRP A 228 4.96 35.85 -0.64
C TRP A 228 6.19 35.96 -1.54
N THR A 229 6.94 34.93 -1.63
CA THR A 229 8.13 34.82 -2.48
C THR A 229 8.06 33.54 -3.28
N ASP A 230 8.27 33.62 -4.61
CA ASP A 230 8.36 32.44 -5.46
C ASP A 230 9.58 31.61 -5.07
N VAL A 231 9.37 30.29 -4.94
CA VAL A 231 10.40 29.29 -4.64
C VAL A 231 10.35 28.19 -5.68
N ALA A 232 11.13 27.10 -5.52
CA ALA A 232 11.13 26.01 -6.52
C ALA A 232 9.74 25.37 -6.66
N ASP A 233 9.30 25.23 -7.88
CA ASP A 233 7.98 24.69 -8.26
C ASP A 233 7.88 23.18 -8.04
N LEU A 234 6.64 22.66 -7.93
CA LEU A 234 6.34 21.22 -7.98
C LEU A 234 6.94 20.61 -9.25
N ASN A 235 7.42 19.37 -9.15
CA ASN A 235 7.88 18.62 -10.34
C ASN A 235 6.72 18.32 -11.30
N THR A 236 5.51 18.12 -10.76
CA THR A 236 4.30 17.87 -11.57
C THR A 236 3.24 18.94 -11.29
N ALA A 237 2.90 19.75 -12.31
CA ALA A 237 1.83 20.75 -12.24
C ALA A 237 0.47 20.08 -12.01
N ARG A 238 -0.28 20.50 -10.96
CA ARG A 238 -1.57 19.91 -10.59
C ARG A 238 -2.45 20.81 -9.76
N ASN A 239 -3.76 20.60 -9.84
CA ASN A 239 -4.76 21.28 -9.03
C ASN A 239 -5.55 20.29 -8.16
N ALA A 240 -6.40 20.77 -7.27
CA ALA A 240 -7.23 19.97 -6.36
C ALA A 240 -6.43 18.89 -5.61
N LEU A 241 -5.18 19.18 -5.33
CA LEU A 241 -4.27 18.38 -4.53
C LEU A 241 -4.46 18.68 -3.04
N ALA A 242 -4.00 17.78 -2.18
CA ALA A 242 -3.92 18.06 -0.75
C ALA A 242 -2.51 18.49 -0.34
N GLY A 243 -2.44 19.24 0.76
CA GLY A 243 -1.20 19.65 1.39
C GLY A 243 -1.23 19.36 2.88
N CYS A 244 -0.11 18.93 3.45
CA CYS A 244 0.10 18.91 4.89
C CYS A 244 1.56 19.16 5.25
N GLY A 245 1.78 19.74 6.41
CA GLY A 245 3.12 20.08 6.88
C GLY A 245 3.07 20.96 8.13
N ALA A 246 3.97 20.70 9.07
CA ALA A 246 4.05 21.47 10.31
C ALA A 246 4.81 22.80 10.16
N THR A 247 5.53 22.97 9.04
CA THR A 247 6.28 24.21 8.74
C THR A 247 6.27 24.47 7.24
N ASN A 248 6.62 25.69 6.81
CA ASN A 248 6.81 26.01 5.39
C ASN A 248 8.10 25.42 4.78
N THR A 249 8.91 24.69 5.54
CA THR A 249 10.13 24.02 5.09
C THR A 249 10.02 22.49 5.07
N ALA A 250 8.89 21.93 5.53
CA ALA A 250 8.66 20.49 5.61
C ALA A 250 7.19 20.17 5.28
N VAL A 251 6.90 19.93 3.99
CA VAL A 251 5.55 19.81 3.44
C VAL A 251 5.44 18.62 2.52
N LEU A 252 4.26 17.98 2.48
CA LEU A 252 3.85 17.02 1.46
C LEU A 252 2.79 17.64 0.54
N ALA A 253 2.95 17.41 -0.77
CA ALA A 253 1.95 17.65 -1.80
C ALA A 253 1.42 16.30 -2.29
N ILE A 254 0.11 16.04 -2.17
CA ILE A 254 -0.46 14.70 -2.24
C ILE A 254 -1.58 14.64 -3.29
N GLY A 255 -1.49 13.71 -4.24
CA GLY A 255 -2.50 13.47 -5.26
C GLY A 255 -2.79 14.67 -6.14
N GLY A 256 -4.02 14.82 -6.59
CA GLY A 256 -4.48 15.94 -7.39
C GLY A 256 -4.95 15.58 -8.79
N PHE A 257 -4.98 16.57 -9.67
CA PHE A 257 -5.57 16.45 -11.00
C PHE A 257 -4.85 17.32 -12.03
N ILE A 258 -4.63 16.74 -13.21
CA ILE A 258 -4.20 17.48 -14.41
C ILE A 258 -5.37 17.51 -15.38
N SER A 259 -5.83 18.73 -15.69
CA SER A 259 -6.91 18.92 -16.67
C SER A 259 -6.48 18.42 -18.07
N PRO A 260 -7.33 17.75 -18.88
CA PRO A 260 -8.78 17.60 -18.65
C PRO A 260 -9.22 16.32 -17.91
N ALA A 261 -8.37 15.32 -17.69
CA ALA A 261 -8.87 14.01 -17.24
C ALA A 261 -7.90 13.14 -16.40
N THR A 262 -6.74 13.64 -15.98
CA THR A 262 -5.73 12.80 -15.30
C THR A 262 -5.79 13.00 -13.79
N TYR A 263 -6.23 11.96 -13.06
CA TYR A 263 -6.14 11.86 -11.61
C TYR A 263 -4.74 11.37 -11.23
N LEU A 264 -4.18 11.91 -10.15
CA LEU A 264 -2.81 11.62 -9.75
C LEU A 264 -2.74 10.92 -8.40
N SER A 265 -1.79 9.99 -8.28
CA SER A 265 -1.33 9.40 -7.03
C SER A 265 -0.07 10.07 -6.49
N ASN A 266 0.61 10.86 -7.31
CA ASN A 266 1.90 11.46 -7.00
C ASN A 266 1.96 12.14 -5.64
N THR A 267 3.01 11.84 -4.90
CA THR A 267 3.36 12.53 -3.66
C THR A 267 4.74 13.15 -3.80
N GLU A 268 4.83 14.46 -3.53
CA GLU A 268 6.11 15.18 -3.51
C GLU A 268 6.37 15.73 -2.10
N SER A 269 7.63 15.67 -1.68
CA SER A 269 8.11 16.13 -0.38
C SER A 269 8.99 17.38 -0.55
N TRP A 270 8.67 18.45 0.17
CA TRP A 270 9.40 19.73 0.20
C TRP A 270 10.37 19.78 1.37
N ASN A 271 11.62 20.13 1.12
CA ASN A 271 12.69 20.21 2.15
C ASN A 271 13.10 21.66 2.50
N GLY A 272 12.33 22.64 2.11
CA GLY A 272 12.64 24.06 2.28
C GLY A 272 13.36 24.70 1.08
N SER A 273 13.75 23.90 0.08
CA SER A 273 14.48 24.37 -1.09
C SER A 273 14.00 23.76 -2.41
N ILE A 274 13.69 22.48 -2.42
CA ILE A 274 13.25 21.73 -3.62
C ILE A 274 12.15 20.72 -3.26
N TRP A 275 11.31 20.41 -4.24
CA TRP A 275 10.40 19.28 -4.20
C TRP A 275 11.10 18.00 -4.70
N THR A 276 10.85 16.91 -4.05
CA THR A 276 11.37 15.59 -4.42
C THR A 276 10.20 14.60 -4.48
N GLU A 277 10.09 13.86 -5.58
CA GLU A 277 9.14 12.78 -5.73
C GLU A 277 9.41 11.71 -4.66
N THR A 278 8.36 11.16 -4.09
CA THR A 278 8.43 10.10 -3.07
C THR A 278 7.38 9.03 -3.36
N SER A 279 7.11 8.10 -2.44
CA SER A 279 6.14 7.02 -2.70
C SER A 279 4.73 7.56 -2.91
N ASP A 280 4.08 7.09 -3.96
CA ASP A 280 2.75 7.52 -4.39
C ASP A 280 1.63 6.93 -3.51
N LEU A 281 0.47 7.60 -3.51
CA LEU A 281 -0.79 7.03 -3.00
C LEU A 281 -1.09 5.70 -3.71
N ASN A 282 -1.70 4.78 -2.99
CA ASN A 282 -2.16 3.51 -3.56
C ASN A 282 -3.26 3.70 -4.63
N ALA A 283 -4.06 4.76 -4.51
CA ALA A 283 -5.10 5.10 -5.48
C ALA A 283 -5.07 6.59 -5.88
N ALA A 284 -4.98 6.85 -7.18
CA ALA A 284 -5.01 8.20 -7.74
C ALA A 284 -6.34 8.90 -7.43
N ARG A 285 -6.30 10.14 -6.89
CA ARG A 285 -7.50 10.91 -6.56
C ARG A 285 -7.23 12.40 -6.35
N ARG A 286 -8.27 13.19 -6.52
CA ARG A 286 -8.28 14.64 -6.29
C ARG A 286 -9.28 15.03 -5.20
N GLY A 287 -9.20 16.27 -4.72
CA GLY A 287 -10.16 16.83 -3.78
C GLY A 287 -10.16 16.14 -2.42
N LEU A 288 -9.07 15.49 -2.07
CA LEU A 288 -8.83 14.82 -0.79
C LEU A 288 -8.35 15.83 0.26
N ALA A 289 -8.44 15.48 1.54
CA ALA A 289 -7.79 16.22 2.62
C ALA A 289 -6.44 15.60 2.97
N GLY A 290 -5.43 16.44 3.20
CA GLY A 290 -4.13 16.08 3.78
C GLY A 290 -4.06 16.55 5.24
N ILE A 291 -3.72 15.66 6.17
CA ILE A 291 -3.73 15.93 7.61
C ILE A 291 -2.44 15.40 8.23
N GLY A 292 -1.84 16.14 9.15
CA GLY A 292 -0.59 15.75 9.80
C GLY A 292 0.63 16.54 9.32
N ASN A 293 1.78 15.86 9.20
CA ASN A 293 3.04 16.50 8.81
C ASN A 293 3.84 15.64 7.83
N GLN A 294 5.02 16.14 7.42
CA GLN A 294 5.87 15.46 6.44
C GLN A 294 6.34 14.06 6.85
N SER A 295 6.42 13.75 8.14
CA SER A 295 6.86 12.44 8.64
C SER A 295 5.71 11.48 8.93
N ALA A 296 4.50 12.00 9.21
CA ALA A 296 3.32 11.22 9.56
C ALA A 296 2.04 11.96 9.13
N ALA A 297 1.37 11.46 8.10
CA ALA A 297 0.20 12.12 7.52
C ALA A 297 -0.94 11.15 7.17
N LEU A 298 -2.13 11.70 6.99
CA LEU A 298 -3.29 11.06 6.38
C LEU A 298 -3.65 11.74 5.07
N ALA A 299 -4.04 10.93 4.09
CA ALA A 299 -4.76 11.36 2.90
C ALA A 299 -6.15 10.72 2.94
N THR A 300 -7.22 11.53 3.03
CA THR A 300 -8.57 10.98 3.23
C THR A 300 -9.62 11.60 2.30
N GLY A 301 -10.59 10.79 1.89
CA GLY A 301 -11.65 11.18 0.96
C GLY A 301 -11.17 11.41 -0.47
N GLY A 302 -11.95 12.14 -1.26
CA GLY A 302 -11.63 12.55 -2.61
C GLY A 302 -12.49 11.90 -3.69
N ASN A 303 -12.04 12.04 -4.94
CA ASN A 303 -12.68 11.51 -6.14
C ASN A 303 -11.62 10.83 -7.01
N ASN A 304 -11.84 9.56 -7.37
CA ASN A 304 -10.92 8.75 -8.18
C ASN A 304 -11.24 8.77 -9.69
N GLY A 305 -12.18 9.61 -10.13
CA GLY A 305 -12.61 9.70 -11.53
C GLY A 305 -13.82 8.82 -11.88
N VAL A 306 -14.19 7.91 -11.01
CA VAL A 306 -15.36 7.04 -11.15
C VAL A 306 -16.40 7.36 -10.09
N THR A 307 -15.97 7.45 -8.82
CA THR A 307 -16.84 7.69 -7.67
C THR A 307 -16.17 8.60 -6.65
N LEU A 308 -16.99 9.21 -5.79
CA LEU A 308 -16.51 9.75 -4.52
C LEU A 308 -16.03 8.60 -3.63
N THR A 309 -14.96 8.81 -2.91
CA THR A 309 -14.40 7.79 -2.03
C THR A 309 -14.25 8.29 -0.60
N GLY A 310 -14.38 7.38 0.36
CA GLY A 310 -14.01 7.59 1.77
C GLY A 310 -12.60 7.10 2.08
N ALA A 311 -11.87 6.58 1.08
CA ALA A 311 -10.56 5.96 1.27
C ALA A 311 -9.63 6.85 2.10
N THR A 312 -8.99 6.24 3.09
CA THR A 312 -7.97 6.85 3.93
C THR A 312 -6.68 6.07 3.77
N GLU A 313 -5.57 6.78 3.59
CA GLU A 313 -4.24 6.23 3.56
C GLU A 313 -3.34 6.94 4.58
N GLU A 314 -2.49 6.17 5.24
CA GLU A 314 -1.51 6.64 6.23
C GLU A 314 -0.13 6.73 5.61
N TRP A 315 0.51 7.88 5.74
CA TRP A 315 1.89 8.12 5.34
C TRP A 315 2.84 7.97 6.51
N ASN A 316 3.89 7.18 6.32
CA ASN A 316 4.98 7.05 7.28
C ASN A 316 6.31 7.27 6.57
N ALA A 317 7.07 8.28 7.00
CA ALA A 317 8.39 8.58 6.48
C ALA A 317 9.49 7.89 7.28
N GLY A 318 10.57 7.50 6.59
CA GLY A 318 11.76 6.94 7.24
C GLY A 318 11.55 5.57 7.89
N ILE A 319 10.56 4.81 7.40
CA ILE A 319 10.36 3.43 7.86
C ILE A 319 11.42 2.49 7.25
N ASN A 320 11.73 1.43 7.98
CA ASN A 320 12.55 0.36 7.45
C ASN A 320 11.70 -0.45 6.47
N LEU A 321 12.00 -0.36 5.18
CA LEU A 321 11.41 -1.23 4.16
C LEU A 321 12.28 -2.46 4.01
N GLY A 322 11.68 -3.64 3.94
CA GLY A 322 12.38 -4.87 3.62
C GLY A 322 13.02 -4.81 2.23
N ALA A 323 13.98 -5.66 1.96
CA ALA A 323 14.73 -5.67 0.70
C ALA A 323 14.88 -7.07 0.12
N TRP A 324 14.79 -7.17 -1.22
CA TRP A 324 15.08 -8.39 -1.97
C TRP A 324 16.53 -8.42 -2.46
N TYR A 325 17.17 -9.58 -2.39
CA TYR A 325 18.48 -9.84 -2.94
C TYR A 325 18.53 -11.20 -3.66
N THR A 326 19.52 -11.41 -4.51
CA THR A 326 19.61 -12.63 -5.31
C THR A 326 20.11 -13.80 -4.47
N GLY A 327 19.39 -14.90 -4.45
CA GLY A 327 19.80 -16.18 -3.87
C GLY A 327 20.36 -17.15 -4.90
N GLY A 328 20.69 -18.37 -4.46
CA GLY A 328 21.16 -19.43 -5.35
C GLY A 328 20.06 -19.92 -6.30
N ASN A 329 20.37 -20.02 -7.59
CA ASN A 329 19.44 -20.50 -8.61
C ASN A 329 19.14 -22.00 -8.46
N PHE A 330 17.91 -22.41 -8.73
CA PHE A 330 17.59 -23.84 -8.81
C PHE A 330 17.88 -24.45 -10.20
N ASN A 331 17.90 -25.80 -10.28
CA ASN A 331 18.52 -26.49 -11.42
C ASN A 331 17.63 -26.46 -12.67
N THR A 332 16.30 -26.59 -12.52
CA THR A 332 15.39 -26.68 -13.67
C THR A 332 14.33 -25.60 -13.62
N GLY A 333 14.43 -24.60 -14.52
CA GLY A 333 13.48 -23.48 -14.63
C GLY A 333 12.05 -23.95 -14.85
N ARG A 334 11.13 -23.53 -13.95
CA ARG A 334 9.71 -23.87 -13.99
C ARG A 334 8.87 -22.90 -13.15
N GLY A 335 7.57 -22.88 -13.41
CA GLY A 335 6.58 -22.12 -12.64
C GLY A 335 5.45 -23.00 -12.14
N ASP A 336 4.48 -22.43 -11.43
CA ASP A 336 3.24 -23.06 -10.99
C ASP A 336 3.45 -24.33 -10.13
N GLY A 337 4.55 -24.42 -9.39
CA GLY A 337 4.80 -25.46 -8.40
C GLY A 337 4.31 -25.06 -7.00
N ALA A 338 4.53 -25.93 -6.01
CA ALA A 338 4.32 -25.63 -4.61
C ALA A 338 5.64 -25.35 -3.91
N GLY A 339 5.69 -24.27 -3.12
CA GLY A 339 6.83 -23.90 -2.28
C GLY A 339 6.45 -23.91 -0.81
N PHE A 340 7.31 -24.47 0.05
CA PHE A 340 7.12 -24.43 1.51
C PHE A 340 8.44 -24.68 2.26
N GLY A 341 8.47 -24.32 3.54
CA GLY A 341 9.65 -24.36 4.39
C GLY A 341 10.03 -22.99 4.94
N THR A 342 11.32 -22.79 5.16
CA THR A 342 11.89 -21.51 5.62
C THR A 342 12.76 -20.88 4.54
N GLN A 343 13.21 -19.64 4.75
CA GLN A 343 14.16 -18.99 3.83
C GLN A 343 15.44 -19.82 3.61
N THR A 344 15.96 -20.48 4.63
CA THR A 344 17.21 -21.24 4.56
C THR A 344 17.03 -22.75 4.40
N ALA A 345 15.79 -23.25 4.39
CA ALA A 345 15.46 -24.66 4.23
C ALA A 345 14.09 -24.82 3.57
N SER A 346 14.07 -24.91 2.23
CA SER A 346 12.85 -24.86 1.43
C SER A 346 12.77 -26.02 0.44
N LEU A 347 11.54 -26.41 0.09
CA LEU A 347 11.25 -27.29 -1.03
C LEU A 347 10.51 -26.55 -2.13
N PHE A 348 10.85 -26.85 -3.40
CA PHE A 348 10.09 -26.50 -4.58
C PHE A 348 9.66 -27.77 -5.31
N VAL A 349 8.34 -27.97 -5.43
CA VAL A 349 7.74 -29.25 -5.79
C VAL A 349 6.80 -29.12 -6.98
N GLY A 350 6.95 -29.99 -7.98
CA GLY A 350 6.11 -30.01 -9.18
C GLY A 350 6.30 -28.81 -10.09
N GLY A 351 5.25 -28.39 -10.77
CA GLY A 351 5.22 -27.23 -11.67
C GLY A 351 5.20 -27.59 -13.14
N ILE A 352 5.41 -26.58 -13.98
CA ILE A 352 5.42 -26.70 -15.45
C ILE A 352 6.61 -25.94 -16.06
N ASN A 353 7.06 -26.42 -17.22
CA ASN A 353 7.92 -25.71 -18.15
C ASN A 353 7.54 -26.07 -19.60
N PRO A 354 8.23 -25.57 -20.65
CA PRO A 354 7.92 -25.91 -22.04
C PRO A 354 7.92 -27.40 -22.37
N GLY A 355 8.60 -28.22 -21.55
CA GLY A 355 8.59 -29.70 -21.66
C GLY A 355 7.42 -30.36 -20.93
N GLY A 356 6.40 -29.63 -20.49
CA GLY A 356 5.20 -30.15 -19.82
C GLY A 356 5.28 -30.18 -18.30
N PHE A 357 4.31 -30.85 -17.68
CA PHE A 357 4.20 -30.98 -16.22
C PHE A 357 5.40 -31.72 -15.61
N LYS A 358 5.81 -31.28 -14.43
CA LYS A 358 6.96 -31.82 -13.72
C LYS A 358 6.56 -32.49 -12.39
N GLY A 359 7.23 -33.56 -12.07
CA GLY A 359 7.24 -34.15 -10.74
C GLY A 359 8.42 -33.69 -9.89
N LEU A 360 9.34 -32.90 -10.48
CA LEU A 360 10.62 -32.54 -9.88
C LEU A 360 10.45 -31.92 -8.49
N THR A 361 11.30 -32.35 -7.57
CA THR A 361 11.43 -31.77 -6.24
C THR A 361 12.86 -31.28 -6.06
N GLU A 362 13.05 -30.02 -5.70
CA GLU A 362 14.35 -29.46 -5.34
C GLU A 362 14.31 -28.92 -3.92
N SER A 363 15.41 -29.11 -3.19
CA SER A 363 15.60 -28.65 -1.81
C SER A 363 16.64 -27.54 -1.76
N TYR A 364 16.34 -26.44 -1.06
CA TYR A 364 17.25 -25.31 -0.79
C TYR A 364 17.84 -25.41 0.61
N ASN A 365 19.14 -25.20 0.74
CA ASN A 365 19.86 -25.27 2.01
C ASN A 365 20.33 -23.91 2.56
N GLY A 366 19.77 -22.81 2.06
CA GLY A 366 20.18 -21.44 2.40
C GLY A 366 21.28 -20.87 1.48
N THR A 367 21.79 -21.67 0.52
CA THR A 367 22.82 -21.23 -0.42
C THR A 367 22.59 -21.79 -1.83
N ALA A 368 22.24 -23.08 -1.92
CA ALA A 368 22.08 -23.78 -3.20
C ALA A 368 20.90 -24.73 -3.20
N TRP A 369 20.33 -24.95 -4.39
CA TRP A 369 19.30 -25.93 -4.64
C TRP A 369 19.90 -27.28 -5.08
N ALA A 370 19.30 -28.36 -4.61
CA ALA A 370 19.66 -29.70 -4.99
C ALA A 370 18.41 -30.50 -5.36
N GLU A 371 18.47 -31.24 -6.46
CA GLU A 371 17.40 -32.16 -6.86
C GLU A 371 17.36 -33.37 -5.90
N ILE A 372 16.15 -33.74 -5.49
CA ILE A 372 15.86 -34.84 -4.60
C ILE A 372 14.76 -35.72 -5.22
N ASN A 373 14.15 -36.63 -4.48
CA ASN A 373 13.16 -37.56 -5.04
C ASN A 373 11.86 -36.88 -5.46
N ASP A 374 11.42 -37.16 -6.66
CA ASP A 374 10.27 -36.56 -7.33
C ASP A 374 8.92 -37.09 -6.80
N LEU A 375 7.87 -36.28 -7.05
CA LEU A 375 6.46 -36.65 -6.89
C LEU A 375 6.16 -37.93 -7.69
N ASN A 376 5.26 -38.77 -7.16
CA ASN A 376 4.73 -39.92 -7.90
C ASN A 376 3.90 -39.47 -9.12
N THR A 377 3.20 -38.33 -9.02
CA THR A 377 2.38 -37.79 -10.10
C THR A 377 2.84 -36.39 -10.48
N ALA A 378 3.37 -36.21 -11.69
CA ALA A 378 3.76 -34.89 -12.24
C ALA A 378 2.55 -33.99 -12.41
N ARG A 379 2.60 -32.76 -11.82
CA ARG A 379 1.47 -31.79 -11.82
C ARG A 379 1.90 -30.35 -11.59
N GLN A 380 1.06 -29.43 -12.06
CA GLN A 380 1.19 -27.99 -11.86
C GLN A 380 0.02 -27.43 -11.06
N ALA A 381 0.11 -26.16 -10.66
CA ALA A 381 -0.95 -25.41 -9.98
C ALA A 381 -1.48 -26.15 -8.72
N LEU A 382 -0.59 -26.85 -8.06
CA LEU A 382 -0.81 -27.59 -6.81
C LEU A 382 -0.47 -26.70 -5.61
N ALA A 383 -0.96 -27.09 -4.46
CA ALA A 383 -0.66 -26.41 -3.19
C ALA A 383 0.13 -27.34 -2.26
N GLY A 384 0.86 -26.76 -1.30
CA GLY A 384 1.67 -27.55 -0.36
C GLY A 384 1.92 -26.83 0.95
N ALA A 385 2.23 -27.64 1.99
CA ALA A 385 2.58 -27.18 3.33
C ALA A 385 3.61 -28.10 3.97
N GLY A 386 4.45 -27.57 4.87
CA GLY A 386 5.39 -28.37 5.62
C GLY A 386 6.80 -27.79 5.71
N THR A 387 7.75 -28.69 5.91
CA THR A 387 9.19 -28.43 6.01
C THR A 387 9.97 -29.30 5.04
N THR A 388 11.29 -29.12 4.96
CA THR A 388 12.18 -29.99 4.18
C THR A 388 12.19 -31.45 4.63
N ASP A 389 11.80 -31.73 5.87
CA ASP A 389 11.80 -33.07 6.44
C ASP A 389 10.42 -33.74 6.41
N ALA A 390 9.34 -32.95 6.33
CA ALA A 390 7.97 -33.43 6.36
C ALA A 390 7.01 -32.46 5.65
N GLY A 391 6.49 -32.83 4.49
CA GLY A 391 5.61 -32.00 3.67
C GLY A 391 4.35 -32.73 3.23
N VAL A 392 3.36 -31.93 2.80
CA VAL A 392 2.15 -32.40 2.12
C VAL A 392 1.92 -31.54 0.88
N VAL A 393 1.61 -32.18 -0.25
CA VAL A 393 1.15 -31.50 -1.46
C VAL A 393 -0.16 -32.10 -1.94
N PHE A 394 -1.04 -31.25 -2.47
CA PHE A 394 -2.39 -31.68 -2.83
C PHE A 394 -2.97 -30.88 -4.00
N GLY A 395 -3.91 -31.51 -4.70
CA GLY A 395 -4.58 -30.91 -5.84
C GLY A 395 -3.67 -30.66 -7.04
N GLY A 396 -4.04 -29.70 -7.85
CA GLY A 396 -3.33 -29.32 -9.06
C GLY A 396 -3.92 -29.90 -10.34
N GLN A 397 -3.12 -29.90 -11.40
CA GLN A 397 -3.47 -30.45 -12.71
C GLN A 397 -2.40 -31.41 -13.20
N SER A 398 -2.77 -32.67 -13.47
CA SER A 398 -1.84 -33.70 -13.93
C SER A 398 -1.93 -33.98 -15.42
N THR A 399 -3.13 -33.91 -16.02
CA THR A 399 -3.36 -34.05 -17.46
C THR A 399 -4.38 -33.02 -17.93
N PRO A 400 -4.04 -32.15 -18.91
CA PRO A 400 -5.00 -31.17 -19.39
C PRO A 400 -6.21 -31.84 -20.06
N PRO A 401 -7.45 -31.34 -19.79
CA PRO A 401 -7.79 -30.23 -18.91
C PRO A 401 -8.20 -30.66 -17.48
N ALA A 402 -7.76 -31.82 -16.96
CA ALA A 402 -8.26 -32.40 -15.71
C ALA A 402 -7.55 -31.85 -14.47
N ALA A 403 -8.32 -31.32 -13.51
CA ALA A 403 -7.84 -31.10 -12.15
C ALA A 403 -7.78 -32.43 -11.39
N THR A 404 -6.91 -32.50 -10.39
CA THR A 404 -6.75 -33.70 -9.54
C THR A 404 -7.02 -33.37 -8.07
N ASN A 405 -7.36 -34.40 -7.29
CA ASN A 405 -7.53 -34.37 -5.84
C ASN A 405 -6.39 -35.06 -5.10
N VAL A 406 -5.41 -35.58 -5.84
CA VAL A 406 -4.31 -36.40 -5.29
C VAL A 406 -3.56 -35.66 -4.20
N THR A 407 -3.30 -36.36 -3.10
CA THR A 407 -2.50 -35.90 -1.97
C THR A 407 -1.28 -36.80 -1.78
N GLU A 408 -0.09 -36.19 -1.70
CA GLU A 408 1.16 -36.91 -1.43
C GLU A 408 1.86 -36.30 -0.19
N LEU A 409 2.40 -37.21 0.67
CA LEU A 409 3.19 -36.85 1.85
C LEU A 409 4.68 -37.08 1.60
N TRP A 410 5.49 -36.10 2.00
CA TRP A 410 6.95 -36.15 2.04
C TRP A 410 7.44 -36.49 3.44
N ASN A 411 8.36 -37.46 3.55
CA ASN A 411 8.93 -37.92 4.81
C ASN A 411 10.42 -37.59 4.97
N GLY A 412 10.93 -36.62 4.21
CA GLY A 412 12.35 -36.26 4.16
C GLY A 412 13.14 -37.01 3.09
N TYR A 413 12.56 -38.08 2.53
CA TYR A 413 13.27 -38.94 1.56
C TYR A 413 12.42 -39.30 0.33
N THR A 414 11.13 -39.61 0.52
CA THR A 414 10.23 -40.08 -0.56
C THR A 414 8.84 -39.51 -0.43
N TRP A 415 8.16 -39.35 -1.56
CA TRP A 415 6.74 -39.05 -1.63
C TRP A 415 5.89 -40.30 -1.57
N THR A 416 4.79 -40.26 -0.84
CA THR A 416 3.83 -41.36 -0.69
C THR A 416 2.42 -40.83 -0.89
N GLU A 417 1.66 -41.40 -1.80
CA GLU A 417 0.24 -41.08 -2.01
C GLU A 417 -0.57 -41.54 -0.81
N VAL A 418 -1.48 -40.64 -0.36
CA VAL A 418 -2.34 -40.86 0.80
C VAL A 418 -3.81 -40.54 0.44
N ASN A 419 -4.68 -40.40 1.43
CA ASN A 419 -6.10 -40.08 1.16
C ASN A 419 -6.27 -38.73 0.46
N ASP A 420 -6.97 -38.77 -0.64
CA ASP A 420 -7.21 -37.64 -1.52
C ASP A 420 -8.18 -36.60 -0.94
N MET A 421 -8.09 -35.35 -1.44
CA MET A 421 -9.13 -34.33 -1.21
C MET A 421 -10.50 -34.81 -1.71
N ASN A 422 -11.56 -34.35 -1.07
CA ASN A 422 -12.94 -34.68 -1.51
C ASN A 422 -13.26 -34.07 -2.89
N THR A 423 -12.69 -32.91 -3.21
CA THR A 423 -12.96 -32.21 -4.47
C THR A 423 -11.67 -31.95 -5.27
N ALA A 424 -11.62 -32.48 -6.51
CA ALA A 424 -10.52 -32.22 -7.43
C ALA A 424 -10.49 -30.76 -7.87
N ARG A 425 -9.36 -30.07 -7.68
CA ARG A 425 -9.21 -28.63 -8.03
C ARG A 425 -7.75 -28.22 -8.20
N GLN A 426 -7.54 -27.16 -8.98
CA GLN A 426 -6.24 -26.58 -9.27
C GLN A 426 -6.21 -25.10 -8.93
N SER A 427 -5.03 -24.50 -8.89
CA SER A 427 -4.84 -23.07 -8.58
C SER A 427 -5.49 -22.68 -7.24
N LEU A 428 -5.43 -23.59 -6.28
CA LEU A 428 -5.92 -23.44 -4.92
C LEU A 428 -4.79 -22.91 -4.03
N ALA A 429 -5.14 -22.29 -2.92
CA ALA A 429 -4.17 -21.91 -1.91
C ALA A 429 -3.98 -23.00 -0.86
N SER A 430 -2.79 -23.01 -0.23
CA SER A 430 -2.52 -23.75 1.00
C SER A 430 -2.43 -22.79 2.18
N VAL A 431 -3.08 -23.13 3.30
CA VAL A 431 -2.88 -22.47 4.59
C VAL A 431 -2.42 -23.52 5.60
N GLY A 432 -1.14 -23.49 5.97
CA GLY A 432 -0.55 -24.48 6.86
C GLY A 432 0.97 -24.48 6.81
N HIS A 433 1.60 -24.87 7.92
CA HIS A 433 3.05 -24.98 8.04
C HIS A 433 3.54 -26.39 8.35
N THR A 434 2.63 -27.38 8.38
CA THR A 434 2.99 -28.76 8.73
C THR A 434 2.35 -29.75 7.78
N SER A 435 2.99 -30.90 7.61
CA SER A 435 2.47 -32.04 6.83
C SER A 435 1.23 -32.71 7.46
N THR A 436 0.90 -32.37 8.70
CA THR A 436 -0.19 -33.00 9.47
C THR A 436 -1.39 -32.07 9.67
N ALA A 437 -1.29 -30.79 9.28
CA ALA A 437 -2.37 -29.82 9.44
C ALA A 437 -2.27 -28.73 8.38
N ALA A 438 -3.15 -28.76 7.39
CA ALA A 438 -3.24 -27.80 6.30
C ALA A 438 -4.68 -27.57 5.87
N LEU A 439 -4.95 -26.41 5.25
CA LEU A 439 -6.19 -26.15 4.54
C LEU A 439 -5.93 -26.10 3.04
N ALA A 440 -6.79 -26.72 2.27
CA ALA A 440 -6.94 -26.53 0.83
C ALA A 440 -8.04 -25.52 0.60
N VAL A 441 -7.70 -24.32 0.10
CA VAL A 441 -8.61 -23.18 0.05
C VAL A 441 -8.94 -22.79 -1.39
N ALA A 442 -10.23 -22.72 -1.70
CA ALA A 442 -10.75 -22.20 -2.97
C ALA A 442 -10.19 -22.95 -4.20
N GLY A 443 -9.87 -22.25 -5.30
CA GLY A 443 -9.35 -22.86 -6.54
C GLY A 443 -10.42 -23.02 -7.61
N GLY A 444 -10.15 -23.85 -8.63
CA GLY A 444 -11.11 -24.07 -9.71
C GLY A 444 -10.97 -25.43 -10.39
N THR A 445 -11.98 -25.78 -11.20
CA THR A 445 -11.98 -26.97 -12.06
C THR A 445 -12.00 -26.55 -13.54
N PRO A 446 -11.35 -27.26 -14.44
CA PRO A 446 -11.39 -26.96 -15.88
C PRO A 446 -12.80 -27.05 -16.48
N PRO A 447 -13.16 -26.16 -17.41
CA PRO A 447 -12.44 -24.94 -17.79
C PRO A 447 -12.52 -23.89 -16.68
N VAL A 448 -11.38 -23.48 -16.16
CA VAL A 448 -11.26 -22.62 -14.97
C VAL A 448 -11.83 -21.21 -15.11
N THR A 449 -12.20 -20.78 -16.30
CA THR A 449 -12.71 -19.43 -16.55
C THR A 449 -14.03 -19.11 -15.85
N ASN A 450 -14.87 -20.15 -15.57
CA ASN A 450 -16.18 -19.97 -14.93
C ASN A 450 -16.45 -20.98 -13.79
N ASN A 451 -15.55 -21.93 -13.52
CA ASN A 451 -15.73 -22.96 -12.50
C ASN A 451 -14.83 -22.68 -11.29
N LEU A 452 -15.09 -21.56 -10.63
CA LEU A 452 -14.40 -21.16 -9.40
C LEU A 452 -15.08 -21.79 -8.19
N ASN A 453 -14.29 -22.23 -7.22
CA ASN A 453 -14.76 -22.82 -5.97
C ASN A 453 -14.50 -21.88 -4.80
N ALA A 454 -15.43 -21.90 -3.84
CA ALA A 454 -15.25 -21.29 -2.52
C ALA A 454 -14.89 -22.35 -1.46
N ASN A 455 -15.00 -23.63 -1.81
CA ASN A 455 -14.86 -24.75 -0.88
C ASN A 455 -13.49 -24.82 -0.24
N ASN A 456 -13.50 -25.14 1.05
CA ASN A 456 -12.28 -25.36 1.82
C ASN A 456 -12.32 -26.73 2.48
N GLU A 457 -11.17 -27.40 2.48
CA GLU A 457 -11.00 -28.68 3.13
C GLU A 457 -9.81 -28.61 4.10
N SER A 458 -9.98 -29.21 5.29
CA SER A 458 -8.96 -29.29 6.32
C SER A 458 -8.35 -30.68 6.34
N TRP A 459 -7.02 -30.75 6.28
CA TRP A 459 -6.20 -31.95 6.42
C TRP A 459 -5.78 -32.16 7.88
N ASN A 460 -5.97 -33.36 8.43
CA ASN A 460 -5.64 -33.70 9.81
C ASN A 460 -4.43 -34.65 9.93
N GLY A 461 -3.66 -34.83 8.85
CA GLY A 461 -2.56 -35.80 8.77
C GLY A 461 -2.99 -37.17 8.23
N THR A 462 -4.30 -37.42 8.05
CA THR A 462 -4.83 -38.71 7.57
C THR A 462 -5.98 -38.54 6.58
N ASN A 463 -6.91 -37.62 6.84
CA ASN A 463 -8.10 -37.40 6.02
C ASN A 463 -8.39 -35.90 5.80
N TRP A 464 -9.08 -35.63 4.70
CA TRP A 464 -9.64 -34.33 4.39
C TRP A 464 -11.08 -34.22 4.92
N THR A 465 -11.43 -33.08 5.46
CA THR A 465 -12.78 -32.76 5.94
C THR A 465 -13.18 -31.38 5.47
N GLU A 466 -14.37 -31.23 4.92
CA GLU A 466 -14.92 -29.96 4.48
C GLU A 466 -15.14 -29.02 5.67
N VAL A 467 -14.75 -27.74 5.52
CA VAL A 467 -14.86 -26.70 6.54
C VAL A 467 -15.48 -25.44 5.93
N GLY A 468 -15.61 -24.36 6.71
CA GLY A 468 -16.24 -23.11 6.26
C GLY A 468 -15.60 -22.51 5.01
N ASP A 469 -16.43 -22.15 4.02
CA ASP A 469 -16.02 -21.63 2.72
C ASP A 469 -15.53 -20.17 2.80
N VAL A 470 -14.63 -19.76 1.88
CA VAL A 470 -14.31 -18.35 1.66
C VAL A 470 -15.54 -17.60 1.17
N ASN A 471 -15.66 -16.31 1.52
CA ASN A 471 -16.84 -15.52 1.16
C ASN A 471 -17.00 -15.31 -0.35
N THR A 472 -15.88 -15.31 -1.09
CA THR A 472 -15.90 -15.15 -2.55
C THR A 472 -15.15 -16.29 -3.24
N ALA A 473 -15.83 -17.02 -4.14
CA ALA A 473 -15.21 -18.07 -4.96
C ALA A 473 -14.13 -17.47 -5.87
N ARG A 474 -12.88 -17.97 -5.76
CA ARG A 474 -11.73 -17.47 -6.52
C ARG A 474 -10.62 -18.50 -6.63
N ARG A 475 -9.69 -18.26 -7.54
CA ARG A 475 -8.51 -19.11 -7.78
C ARG A 475 -7.24 -18.28 -7.79
N SER A 476 -6.08 -18.93 -7.78
CA SER A 476 -4.78 -18.25 -7.88
C SER A 476 -4.61 -17.19 -6.79
N LEU A 477 -4.84 -17.55 -5.55
CA LEU A 477 -4.74 -16.71 -4.36
C LEU A 477 -3.59 -17.19 -3.49
N ALA A 478 -2.97 -16.29 -2.76
CA ALA A 478 -1.96 -16.63 -1.77
C ALA A 478 -2.63 -17.10 -0.47
N GLY A 479 -2.09 -18.17 0.13
CA GLY A 479 -2.53 -18.66 1.44
C GLY A 479 -1.38 -18.64 2.44
N ILE A 480 -1.63 -18.13 3.66
CA ILE A 480 -0.60 -17.87 4.67
C ILE A 480 -1.15 -18.22 6.06
N GLY A 481 -0.28 -18.69 6.94
CA GLY A 481 -0.62 -18.97 8.33
C GLY A 481 -0.87 -20.45 8.63
N THR A 482 -1.64 -20.76 9.66
CA THR A 482 -1.91 -22.12 10.13
C THR A 482 -3.34 -22.57 9.81
N SER A 483 -3.59 -23.88 9.87
CA SER A 483 -4.93 -24.44 9.67
C SER A 483 -6.00 -23.93 10.66
N THR A 484 -5.60 -23.27 11.74
CA THR A 484 -6.50 -22.67 12.76
C THR A 484 -6.51 -21.15 12.77
N ALA A 485 -5.52 -20.51 12.12
CA ALA A 485 -5.42 -19.04 12.02
C ALA A 485 -4.69 -18.68 10.73
N GLY A 486 -5.45 -18.38 9.68
CA GLY A 486 -4.93 -18.15 8.34
C GLY A 486 -5.39 -16.84 7.72
N ILE A 487 -4.77 -16.50 6.61
CA ILE A 487 -5.14 -15.40 5.74
C ILE A 487 -5.04 -15.87 4.30
N VAL A 488 -6.02 -15.50 3.47
CA VAL A 488 -5.97 -15.66 2.02
C VAL A 488 -6.11 -14.32 1.33
N VAL A 489 -5.31 -14.12 0.29
CA VAL A 489 -5.09 -12.80 -0.30
C VAL A 489 -5.14 -12.86 -1.81
N GLY A 490 -5.76 -11.86 -2.43
CA GLY A 490 -5.81 -11.71 -3.87
C GLY A 490 -6.65 -12.76 -4.58
N GLY A 491 -6.23 -13.12 -5.77
CA GLY A 491 -6.87 -14.13 -6.60
C GLY A 491 -7.81 -13.56 -7.67
N VAL A 492 -8.27 -14.45 -8.55
CA VAL A 492 -9.17 -14.13 -9.66
C VAL A 492 -10.58 -14.64 -9.34
N ALA A 493 -11.54 -13.73 -9.26
CA ALA A 493 -12.98 -14.02 -9.12
C ALA A 493 -13.69 -14.00 -10.47
N ALA A 494 -14.97 -14.42 -10.49
CA ALA A 494 -15.80 -14.38 -11.70
C ALA A 494 -16.20 -12.94 -12.07
N PRO A 495 -16.36 -12.60 -13.37
CA PRO A 495 -16.88 -11.30 -13.78
C PRO A 495 -18.24 -10.99 -13.15
N PRO A 496 -18.53 -9.70 -12.77
CA PRO A 496 -17.73 -8.49 -13.06
C PRO A 496 -16.55 -8.25 -12.12
N GLU A 497 -16.31 -9.08 -11.13
CA GLU A 497 -15.27 -8.92 -10.11
C GLU A 497 -13.96 -9.60 -10.56
N ALA A 498 -13.39 -9.13 -11.66
CA ALA A 498 -12.34 -9.85 -12.38
C ALA A 498 -11.00 -10.02 -11.62
N THR A 499 -10.62 -9.06 -10.81
CA THR A 499 -9.38 -9.12 -10.00
C THR A 499 -9.55 -8.24 -8.78
N GLY A 500 -9.22 -8.73 -7.60
CA GLY A 500 -9.34 -7.95 -6.38
C GLY A 500 -8.18 -8.20 -5.43
N GLY A 501 -7.78 -7.19 -4.71
CA GLY A 501 -6.85 -7.30 -3.60
C GLY A 501 -7.46 -7.96 -2.36
N ARG A 502 -8.58 -8.67 -2.51
CA ARG A 502 -9.39 -9.19 -1.40
C ARG A 502 -8.58 -9.98 -0.40
N THR A 503 -8.79 -9.65 0.86
CA THR A 503 -8.14 -10.31 1.99
C THR A 503 -9.19 -10.87 2.93
N GLU A 504 -9.08 -12.16 3.26
CA GLU A 504 -9.95 -12.82 4.23
C GLU A 504 -9.14 -13.53 5.31
N LEU A 505 -9.52 -13.35 6.57
CA LEU A 505 -8.94 -14.00 7.75
C LEU A 505 -9.74 -15.22 8.18
N TRP A 506 -9.04 -16.32 8.46
CA TRP A 506 -9.57 -17.57 9.02
C TRP A 506 -9.35 -17.64 10.52
N ASN A 507 -10.40 -17.89 11.29
CA ASN A 507 -10.33 -18.01 12.76
C ASN A 507 -10.42 -19.45 13.28
N GLY A 508 -10.28 -20.45 12.39
CA GLY A 508 -10.47 -21.86 12.71
C GLY A 508 -11.89 -22.38 12.41
N THR A 509 -12.85 -21.49 12.10
CA THR A 509 -14.24 -21.86 11.83
C THR A 509 -14.85 -21.10 10.66
N ASN A 510 -14.63 -19.79 10.56
CA ASN A 510 -15.20 -18.90 9.56
C ASN A 510 -14.17 -17.96 8.96
N TRP A 511 -14.42 -17.53 7.73
CA TRP A 511 -13.67 -16.48 7.04
C TRP A 511 -14.33 -15.12 7.26
N THR A 512 -13.52 -14.09 7.46
CA THR A 512 -13.96 -12.70 7.62
C THR A 512 -13.16 -11.81 6.69
N GLU A 513 -13.85 -11.00 5.88
CA GLU A 513 -13.22 -10.02 5.00
C GLU A 513 -12.62 -8.88 5.83
N VAL A 514 -11.40 -8.46 5.47
CA VAL A 514 -10.63 -7.40 6.12
C VAL A 514 -10.06 -6.44 5.07
N ASN A 515 -9.16 -5.54 5.44
CA ASN A 515 -8.59 -4.56 4.50
C ASN A 515 -7.83 -5.23 3.36
N ASP A 516 -8.15 -4.84 2.14
CA ASP A 516 -7.60 -5.37 0.91
C ASP A 516 -6.15 -4.90 0.66
N LEU A 517 -5.44 -5.62 -0.22
CA LEU A 517 -4.15 -5.19 -0.76
C LEU A 517 -4.24 -3.79 -1.37
N ASN A 518 -3.18 -3.01 -1.21
CA ASN A 518 -3.03 -1.70 -1.85
C ASN A 518 -2.98 -1.83 -3.38
N VAL A 519 -2.38 -2.91 -3.89
CA VAL A 519 -2.27 -3.21 -5.32
C VAL A 519 -3.18 -4.38 -5.69
N PRO A 520 -4.38 -4.14 -6.27
CA PRO A 520 -5.40 -5.18 -6.46
C PRO A 520 -5.02 -6.37 -7.33
N SER A 521 -3.98 -6.24 -8.16
CA SER A 521 -3.53 -7.30 -9.06
C SER A 521 -2.41 -8.18 -8.50
N MET A 522 -1.97 -7.93 -7.26
CA MET A 522 -1.11 -8.86 -6.55
C MET A 522 -1.92 -10.09 -6.17
N GLY A 523 -1.27 -11.23 -6.15
CA GLY A 523 -1.94 -12.44 -5.83
C GLY A 523 -2.78 -13.02 -6.99
N ASN A 524 -2.42 -12.84 -8.27
CA ASN A 524 -3.19 -13.23 -9.46
C ASN A 524 -2.43 -14.19 -10.41
N GLY A 525 -1.83 -15.24 -9.90
CA GLY A 525 -1.20 -16.28 -10.70
C GLY A 525 -1.25 -17.63 -10.02
N PRO A 526 -1.24 -18.77 -10.73
CA PRO A 526 -1.08 -20.07 -10.08
C PRO A 526 0.25 -20.13 -9.34
N GLY A 527 0.25 -20.59 -8.09
CA GLY A 527 1.46 -20.72 -7.28
C GLY A 527 1.90 -19.43 -6.58
N GLU A 528 1.00 -18.51 -6.31
CA GLU A 528 1.34 -17.21 -5.71
C GLU A 528 1.82 -17.29 -4.28
N SER A 529 2.79 -16.43 -4.00
CA SER A 529 3.61 -16.55 -2.81
C SER A 529 3.16 -15.57 -1.74
N GLY A 530 2.68 -16.14 -0.64
CA GLY A 530 2.48 -15.42 0.61
C GLY A 530 3.17 -16.16 1.74
N GLN A 531 3.81 -15.43 2.65
CA GLN A 531 4.59 -15.99 3.74
C GLN A 531 4.31 -15.30 5.07
N GLY A 532 4.30 -16.06 6.16
CA GLY A 532 4.11 -15.51 7.48
C GLY A 532 2.95 -16.11 8.28
N THR A 533 2.26 -15.29 9.04
CA THR A 533 1.11 -15.65 9.89
C THR A 533 -0.12 -14.81 9.52
N SER A 534 -1.29 -15.12 10.07
CA SER A 534 -2.51 -14.32 9.90
C SER A 534 -2.41 -12.88 10.44
N THR A 535 -1.40 -12.58 11.25
CA THR A 535 -1.16 -11.25 11.83
C THR A 535 0.11 -10.58 11.34
N ALA A 536 0.96 -11.30 10.61
CA ALA A 536 2.22 -10.80 10.06
C ALA A 536 2.55 -11.56 8.77
N ALA A 537 2.10 -11.04 7.63
CA ALA A 537 2.23 -11.70 6.34
C ALA A 537 2.99 -10.85 5.32
N LEU A 538 3.59 -11.51 4.34
CA LEU A 538 4.23 -10.90 3.19
C LEU A 538 3.63 -11.53 1.92
N VAL A 539 3.25 -10.69 0.95
CA VAL A 539 2.79 -11.11 -0.38
C VAL A 539 3.63 -10.42 -1.44
N PHE A 540 3.99 -11.13 -2.48
CA PHE A 540 4.85 -10.60 -3.53
C PHE A 540 4.56 -11.23 -4.89
N GLY A 541 4.94 -10.51 -5.96
CA GLY A 541 4.65 -10.92 -7.32
C GLY A 541 3.25 -10.49 -7.77
N GLY A 542 2.69 -11.18 -8.73
CA GLY A 542 1.37 -10.88 -9.30
C GLY A 542 1.35 -10.96 -10.81
N SER A 543 0.30 -10.43 -11.44
CA SER A 543 0.10 -10.47 -12.88
C SER A 543 0.22 -9.10 -13.54
N GLY A 544 0.46 -9.06 -14.86
CA GLY A 544 0.50 -7.83 -15.63
C GLY A 544 1.65 -6.89 -15.23
N PRO A 545 1.41 -5.59 -15.07
CA PRO A 545 2.44 -4.62 -14.72
C PRO A 545 2.91 -4.72 -13.26
N THR A 546 2.16 -5.40 -12.39
CA THR A 546 2.39 -5.47 -10.94
C THR A 546 3.23 -6.67 -10.48
N ARG A 547 3.94 -7.33 -11.40
CA ARG A 547 4.74 -8.56 -11.14
C ARG A 547 5.88 -8.39 -10.14
N LYS A 548 6.22 -7.18 -9.75
CA LYS A 548 7.31 -6.86 -8.83
C LYS A 548 6.86 -6.43 -7.44
N GLU A 549 5.60 -6.14 -7.28
CA GLU A 549 5.09 -5.57 -6.03
C GLU A 549 5.30 -6.51 -4.86
N THR A 550 5.52 -5.93 -3.69
CA THR A 550 5.62 -6.62 -2.40
C THR A 550 4.85 -5.81 -1.38
N GLU A 551 3.99 -6.47 -0.63
CA GLU A 551 3.25 -5.85 0.47
C GLU A 551 3.37 -6.68 1.75
N SER A 552 3.50 -6.00 2.89
CA SER A 552 3.51 -6.61 4.21
C SER A 552 2.22 -6.30 4.98
N TRP A 553 1.71 -7.28 5.74
CA TRP A 553 0.51 -7.21 6.57
C TRP A 553 0.87 -7.13 8.05
N ASN A 554 0.32 -6.18 8.78
CA ASN A 554 0.59 -5.99 10.21
C ASN A 554 -0.53 -6.51 11.14
N GLY A 555 -1.47 -7.30 10.62
CA GLY A 555 -2.67 -7.75 11.33
C GLY A 555 -3.91 -6.89 11.09
N THR A 556 -3.75 -5.70 10.48
CA THR A 556 -4.84 -4.75 10.22
C THR A 556 -4.74 -4.14 8.84
N ASN A 557 -3.56 -3.72 8.39
CA ASN A 557 -3.33 -2.98 7.15
C ASN A 557 -2.18 -3.57 6.34
N TRP A 558 -2.25 -3.39 5.01
CA TRP A 558 -1.16 -3.67 4.08
C TRP A 558 -0.27 -2.45 3.88
N THR A 559 1.03 -2.67 3.78
CA THR A 559 2.06 -1.64 3.53
C THR A 559 2.89 -2.04 2.32
N ASN A 560 3.10 -1.12 1.37
CA ASN A 560 3.97 -1.36 0.23
C ASN A 560 5.43 -1.41 0.68
N GLU A 561 6.13 -2.43 0.19
CA GLU A 561 7.54 -2.69 0.47
C GLU A 561 8.40 -2.50 -0.79
N ASN A 562 9.69 -2.73 -0.70
CA ASN A 562 10.56 -2.73 -1.87
C ASN A 562 10.22 -3.88 -2.82
N GLN A 563 10.21 -3.58 -4.10
CA GLN A 563 9.83 -4.49 -5.16
C GLN A 563 10.83 -5.63 -5.36
N LEU A 564 10.35 -6.76 -5.89
CA LEU A 564 11.16 -7.85 -6.40
C LEU A 564 12.20 -7.35 -7.42
N ILE A 565 13.38 -7.94 -7.43
CA ILE A 565 14.45 -7.64 -8.41
C ILE A 565 13.92 -7.85 -9.82
N THR A 566 13.26 -8.99 -10.06
CA THR A 566 12.68 -9.34 -11.38
C THR A 566 11.23 -9.76 -11.23
N GLY A 567 10.34 -9.10 -11.97
CA GLY A 567 8.91 -9.45 -11.97
C GLY A 567 8.65 -10.77 -12.70
N ARG A 568 7.95 -11.69 -12.02
CA ARG A 568 7.61 -13.03 -12.52
C ARG A 568 6.17 -13.39 -12.13
N ILE A 569 5.51 -14.24 -12.93
CA ILE A 569 4.18 -14.77 -12.65
C ILE A 569 4.30 -16.26 -12.28
N GLY A 570 3.40 -16.79 -11.44
CA GLY A 570 3.41 -18.21 -11.08
C GLY A 570 4.67 -18.59 -10.28
N THR A 571 5.16 -17.66 -9.48
CA THR A 571 6.27 -17.92 -8.55
C THR A 571 5.79 -18.68 -7.35
N SER A 572 6.70 -19.34 -6.65
CA SER A 572 6.45 -19.96 -5.36
C SER A 572 7.34 -19.33 -4.30
N GLY A 573 6.98 -19.49 -3.04
CA GLY A 573 7.74 -18.94 -1.94
C GLY A 573 7.74 -19.79 -0.69
N SER A 574 8.61 -19.42 0.25
CA SER A 574 8.70 -20.01 1.58
C SER A 574 9.23 -18.99 2.58
N GLY A 575 9.05 -19.25 3.87
CA GLY A 575 9.61 -18.42 4.94
C GLY A 575 8.59 -17.72 5.83
N THR A 576 8.91 -16.50 6.23
CA THR A 576 8.10 -15.65 7.12
C THR A 576 7.98 -14.24 6.53
N GLN A 577 7.21 -13.37 7.18
CA GLN A 577 7.15 -11.96 6.80
C GLN A 577 8.52 -11.26 6.78
N THR A 578 9.42 -11.65 7.67
CA THR A 578 10.73 -11.01 7.83
C THR A 578 11.85 -11.71 7.07
N LEU A 579 11.68 -12.98 6.74
CA LEU A 579 12.69 -13.79 6.03
C LEU A 579 11.96 -14.71 5.05
N ALA A 580 11.96 -14.36 3.76
CA ALA A 580 11.24 -15.11 2.74
C ALA A 580 12.10 -15.40 1.50
N LEU A 581 11.69 -16.41 0.74
CA LEU A 581 12.17 -16.72 -0.59
C LEU A 581 11.07 -16.51 -1.62
N ASN A 582 11.46 -16.04 -2.81
CA ASN A 582 10.66 -16.09 -4.03
C ASN A 582 11.47 -16.82 -5.11
N PHE A 583 10.90 -17.84 -5.72
CA PHE A 583 11.61 -18.65 -6.71
C PHE A 583 10.69 -19.14 -7.83
N GLY A 584 11.30 -19.44 -8.99
CA GLY A 584 10.60 -19.93 -10.18
C GLY A 584 9.79 -18.86 -10.91
N GLY A 585 8.74 -19.30 -11.57
CA GLY A 585 7.80 -18.46 -12.31
C GLY A 585 8.15 -18.24 -13.78
N GLU A 586 7.21 -17.67 -14.51
CA GLU A 586 7.37 -17.36 -15.93
C GLU A 586 8.20 -16.07 -16.14
N PRO A 587 9.10 -16.08 -17.14
CA PRO A 587 9.29 -17.08 -18.20
C PRO A 587 10.23 -18.26 -17.78
N PHE A 588 9.74 -19.19 -16.98
CA PHE A 588 10.42 -20.42 -16.51
C PHE A 588 11.84 -20.17 -15.96
N SER A 589 11.91 -19.21 -15.07
CA SER A 589 13.15 -18.76 -14.44
C SER A 589 13.71 -19.80 -13.47
N THR A 590 15.03 -19.86 -13.34
CA THR A 590 15.73 -20.56 -12.26
C THR A 590 16.07 -19.66 -11.08
N ALA A 591 15.75 -18.36 -11.18
CA ALA A 591 16.13 -17.37 -10.19
C ALA A 591 15.43 -17.59 -8.84
N THR A 592 16.18 -17.34 -7.79
CA THR A 592 15.70 -17.21 -6.42
C THR A 592 16.01 -15.79 -5.93
N ASP A 593 15.03 -15.13 -5.34
CA ASP A 593 15.21 -13.89 -4.62
C ASP A 593 14.99 -14.14 -3.14
N GLU A 594 15.83 -13.57 -2.30
CA GLU A 594 15.77 -13.66 -0.84
C GLU A 594 15.31 -12.33 -0.26
N TRP A 595 14.42 -12.38 0.73
CA TRP A 595 13.85 -11.22 1.41
C TRP A 595 14.43 -11.03 2.80
N ASP A 596 14.92 -9.85 3.08
CA ASP A 596 15.23 -9.39 4.44
C ASP A 596 14.26 -8.26 4.84
N GLY A 597 13.27 -8.59 5.65
CA GLY A 597 12.26 -7.64 6.16
C GLY A 597 12.81 -6.63 7.17
N THR A 598 14.09 -6.74 7.55
CA THR A 598 14.74 -5.72 8.41
C THR A 598 15.23 -4.52 7.61
N GLY A 599 15.15 -4.59 6.26
CA GLY A 599 15.59 -3.53 5.36
C GLY A 599 17.10 -3.41 5.20
N PHE A 600 17.87 -4.42 5.61
CA PHE A 600 19.30 -4.44 5.37
C PHE A 600 19.61 -4.88 3.95
N ILE A 601 20.40 -4.09 3.23
CA ILE A 601 20.87 -4.39 1.88
C ILE A 601 22.36 -4.61 1.90
N THR A 602 22.81 -5.74 1.34
CA THR A 602 24.23 -5.99 1.05
C THR A 602 24.53 -5.57 -0.39
N LYS A 603 25.57 -4.77 -0.58
CA LYS A 603 26.07 -4.39 -1.91
C LYS A 603 27.51 -4.83 -2.09
N THR A 604 27.77 -5.40 -3.27
CA THR A 604 29.12 -5.61 -3.77
C THR A 604 29.74 -4.27 -4.21
N ILE A 605 30.97 -4.03 -3.80
CA ILE A 605 31.75 -2.89 -4.28
C ILE A 605 32.50 -3.35 -5.54
N THR A 606 31.98 -2.96 -6.70
CA THR A 606 32.69 -3.14 -7.96
C THR A 606 33.71 -2.00 -8.15
N THR A 607 35.01 -2.33 -8.23
CA THR A 607 36.04 -1.38 -8.68
C THR A 607 35.98 -1.31 -10.21
N THR A 608 35.46 -0.22 -10.76
CA THR A 608 35.76 0.10 -12.17
C THR A 608 37.22 0.54 -12.22
N THR A 609 38.08 -0.25 -12.83
CA THR A 609 39.38 0.23 -13.26
C THR A 609 39.17 1.17 -14.44
N ASP A 610 39.43 2.49 -14.24
CA ASP A 610 39.56 3.46 -15.32
C ASP A 610 40.73 3.09 -16.23
#